data_e3de81b7d1df5edb2f84ca401a6acc47
#
_entry.id   e3de81b7d1df5edb2f84ca401a6acc47
#
_cell.length_a   1.000
_cell.length_b   1.000
_cell.length_c   1.000
_cell.angle_alpha   90.00
_cell.angle_beta   90.00
_cell.angle_gamma   90.00
#
_symmetry.space_group_name_H-M   'P 1'
#
loop_
_entity.id
_entity.type
_entity.pdbx_description
1 polymer ?
#
loop_
_entity_poly.entity_id
_entity_poly.type
_entity_poly.pdbx_seq_one_letter_code
_entity_poly.pdbx_strand_id
1 'polypeptide(L)'
;MESIDVINALGNEYNPDILRAAHQPRSAKEFSEDLDVPIATCYRRIEELTKTDLLSHHDRILTDGQRRTSVYRRNFDVIEIEFEGEDVSVTLQERSPVQNKLDNVWRDLADT
;
A
#
# COMPACT_ATOMS: atom_id res chain seq x y z
N MET A 1 13.57 -0.51 11.26
CA MET A 1 12.32 -1.29 11.35
C MET A 1 12.62 -2.74 11.00
N GLU A 2 12.10 -3.66 11.79
CA GLU A 2 12.37 -5.07 11.62
C GLU A 2 11.53 -5.66 10.47
N SER A 3 12.13 -6.57 9.69
CA SER A 3 11.41 -7.25 8.61
C SER A 3 10.20 -8.02 9.11
N ILE A 4 10.28 -8.58 10.33
CA ILE A 4 9.16 -9.29 10.93
C ILE A 4 7.96 -8.39 11.18
N ASP A 5 8.19 -7.10 11.48
CA ASP A 5 7.11 -6.14 11.66
C ASP A 5 6.33 -5.91 10.38
N VAL A 6 7.03 -5.89 9.25
CA VAL A 6 6.40 -5.76 7.92
C VAL A 6 5.52 -6.98 7.64
N ILE A 7 6.04 -8.17 7.92
CA ILE A 7 5.29 -9.42 7.71
C ILE A 7 4.05 -9.45 8.58
N ASN A 8 4.17 -9.06 9.85
CA ASN A 8 3.02 -9.00 10.77
C ASN A 8 1.98 -7.99 10.29
N ALA A 9 2.42 -6.83 9.81
CA ALA A 9 1.51 -5.81 9.28
C ALA A 9 0.73 -6.34 8.07
N LEU A 10 1.39 -7.08 7.18
CA LEU A 10 0.72 -7.67 6.02
C LEU A 10 -0.36 -8.65 6.40
N GLY A 11 -0.21 -9.35 7.52
CA GLY A 11 -1.17 -10.35 7.97
C GLY A 11 -2.30 -9.82 8.82
N ASN A 12 -2.28 -8.56 9.21
CA ASN A 12 -3.32 -7.99 10.06
C ASN A 12 -4.60 -7.72 9.27
N GLU A 13 -5.72 -7.85 9.98
CA GLU A 13 -7.05 -7.64 9.40
C GLU A 13 -7.14 -6.27 8.72
N TYR A 14 -7.76 -6.23 7.55
CA TYR A 14 -7.98 -5.06 6.69
C TYR A 14 -6.73 -4.53 5.98
N ASN A 15 -5.51 -4.84 6.44
CA ASN A 15 -4.30 -4.30 5.84
C ASN A 15 -4.11 -4.70 4.37
N PRO A 16 -4.32 -5.97 3.97
CA PRO A 16 -4.24 -6.31 2.55
C PRO A 16 -5.23 -5.54 1.69
N ASP A 17 -6.45 -5.32 2.18
CA ASP A 17 -7.47 -4.59 1.44
C ASP A 17 -7.13 -3.11 1.31
N ILE A 18 -6.59 -2.51 2.37
CA ILE A 18 -6.13 -1.12 2.34
C ILE A 18 -4.98 -0.97 1.32
N LEU A 19 -4.03 -1.89 1.34
CA LEU A 19 -2.91 -1.85 0.40
C LEU A 19 -3.35 -2.03 -1.05
N ARG A 20 -4.35 -2.87 -1.30
CA ARG A 20 -4.93 -3.01 -2.64
C ARG A 20 -5.58 -1.71 -3.10
N ALA A 21 -6.34 -1.06 -2.22
CA ALA A 21 -7.01 0.20 -2.54
C ALA A 21 -6.02 1.36 -2.68
N ALA A 22 -4.85 1.26 -2.07
CA ALA A 22 -3.84 2.32 -2.03
C ALA A 22 -2.91 2.35 -3.25
N HIS A 23 -3.32 1.74 -4.37
CA HIS A 23 -2.59 1.86 -5.64
C HIS A 23 -2.61 3.31 -6.15
N GLN A 24 -3.59 4.09 -5.71
CA GLN A 24 -3.69 5.53 -5.91
C GLN A 24 -3.82 6.19 -4.54
N PRO A 25 -3.42 7.47 -4.40
CA PRO A 25 -3.58 8.17 -3.12
C PRO A 25 -5.04 8.20 -2.67
N ARG A 26 -5.30 7.82 -1.43
CA ARG A 26 -6.64 7.80 -0.85
C ARG A 26 -6.60 8.28 0.58
N SER A 27 -7.65 9.01 0.99
CA SER A 27 -7.79 9.45 2.38
C SER A 27 -8.35 8.32 3.25
N ALA A 28 -8.24 8.47 4.57
CA ALA A 28 -8.82 7.52 5.51
C ALA A 28 -10.33 7.39 5.31
N LYS A 29 -11.01 8.50 5.01
CA LYS A 29 -12.44 8.50 4.74
C LYS A 29 -12.77 7.69 3.49
N GLU A 30 -11.98 7.83 2.44
CA GLU A 30 -12.16 7.06 1.21
C GLU A 30 -11.97 5.57 1.44
N PHE A 31 -10.94 5.17 2.22
CA PHE A 31 -10.77 3.77 2.60
C PHE A 31 -11.98 3.25 3.38
N SER A 32 -12.45 4.03 4.34
CA SER A 32 -13.59 3.66 5.19
C SER A 32 -14.84 3.41 4.35
N GLU A 33 -15.13 4.30 3.41
CA GLU A 33 -16.30 4.19 2.54
C GLU A 33 -16.16 3.04 1.54
N ASP A 34 -15.00 2.92 0.89
CA ASP A 34 -14.79 1.93 -0.15
C ASP A 34 -14.74 0.50 0.40
N LEU A 35 -14.17 0.33 1.59
CA LEU A 35 -13.96 -1.00 2.17
C LEU A 35 -14.99 -1.36 3.24
N ASP A 36 -15.88 -0.43 3.56
CA ASP A 36 -16.88 -0.61 4.62
C ASP A 36 -16.23 -0.97 5.96
N VAL A 37 -15.19 -0.20 6.32
CA VAL A 37 -14.44 -0.36 7.55
C VAL A 37 -14.61 0.89 8.41
N PRO A 38 -14.85 0.75 9.72
CA PRO A 38 -14.99 1.93 10.58
C PRO A 38 -13.78 2.87 10.46
N ILE A 39 -14.05 4.18 10.42
CA ILE A 39 -13.00 5.18 10.20
C ILE A 39 -11.88 5.10 11.25
N ALA A 40 -12.24 4.86 12.52
CA ALA A 40 -11.25 4.73 13.59
C ALA A 40 -10.31 3.54 13.34
N THR A 41 -10.84 2.44 12.81
CA THR A 41 -10.04 1.28 12.43
C THR A 41 -9.12 1.61 11.27
N CYS A 42 -9.61 2.35 10.28
CA CYS A 42 -8.78 2.81 9.16
C CYS A 42 -7.59 3.63 9.64
N TYR A 43 -7.79 4.57 10.57
CA TYR A 43 -6.70 5.37 11.10
C TYR A 43 -5.64 4.51 11.81
N ARG A 44 -6.07 3.52 12.59
CA ARG A 44 -5.12 2.63 13.27
C ARG A 44 -4.31 1.80 12.27
N ARG A 45 -4.97 1.28 11.25
CA ARG A 45 -4.30 0.47 10.23
C ARG A 45 -3.36 1.32 9.37
N ILE A 46 -3.77 2.53 9.03
CA ILE A 46 -2.93 3.47 8.29
C ILE A 46 -1.68 3.81 9.09
N GLU A 47 -1.82 4.06 10.39
CA GLU A 47 -0.68 4.33 11.26
C GLU A 47 0.31 3.16 11.26
N GLU A 48 -0.18 1.95 11.42
CA GLU A 48 0.65 0.74 11.38
C GLU A 48 1.37 0.59 10.03
N LEU A 49 0.63 0.76 8.93
CA LEU A 49 1.19 0.61 7.58
C LEU A 49 2.18 1.73 7.25
N THR A 50 1.97 2.92 7.78
CA THR A 50 2.91 4.03 7.60
C THR A 50 4.19 3.80 8.39
N LYS A 51 4.08 3.29 9.62
CA LYS A 51 5.25 2.98 10.46
C LYS A 51 6.10 1.86 9.86
N THR A 52 5.49 0.94 9.13
CA THR A 52 6.21 -0.16 8.47
C THR A 52 6.66 0.19 7.06
N ASP A 53 6.53 1.45 6.66
CA ASP A 53 6.89 1.97 5.34
C ASP A 53 6.12 1.32 4.17
N LEU A 54 5.01 0.65 4.45
CA LEU A 54 4.15 0.09 3.41
C LEU A 54 3.23 1.13 2.77
N LEU A 55 2.93 2.21 3.51
CA LEU A 55 2.20 3.36 3.00
C LEU A 55 3.04 4.62 3.17
N SER A 56 2.91 5.53 2.22
CA SER A 56 3.45 6.88 2.33
C SER A 56 2.32 7.89 2.45
N HIS A 57 2.57 8.92 3.25
CA HIS A 57 1.64 10.00 3.50
C HIS A 57 1.88 11.14 2.50
N HIS A 58 0.81 11.65 1.92
CA HIS A 58 0.82 12.81 1.03
C HIS A 58 -0.35 13.71 1.38
N ASP A 59 -0.28 14.97 0.97
CA ASP A 59 -1.39 15.91 1.13
C ASP A 59 -2.06 16.12 -0.21
N ARG A 60 -3.40 16.16 -0.20
CA ARG A 60 -4.21 16.51 -1.35
C ARG A 60 -4.89 17.84 -1.05
N ILE A 61 -4.81 18.78 -2.00
CA ILE A 61 -5.49 20.06 -1.87
C ILE A 61 -6.92 19.89 -2.42
N LEU A 62 -7.91 20.21 -1.59
CA LEU A 62 -9.30 20.17 -2.01
C LEU A 62 -9.65 21.48 -2.71
N THR A 63 -10.42 21.40 -3.80
CA THR A 63 -10.77 22.56 -4.63
C THR A 63 -11.73 23.53 -3.96
N ASP A 64 -12.47 23.07 -2.95
CA ASP A 64 -13.48 23.89 -2.26
C ASP A 64 -12.93 24.55 -0.99
N GLY A 65 -12.14 25.60 -1.12
CA GLY A 65 -11.67 26.37 0.02
C GLY A 65 -10.24 26.11 0.41
N GLN A 66 -9.43 25.52 -0.44
CA GLN A 66 -8.00 25.32 -0.25
C GLN A 66 -7.63 24.49 0.99
N ARG A 67 -8.54 23.65 1.43
CA ARG A 67 -8.26 22.73 2.54
C ARG A 67 -7.35 21.59 2.08
N ARG A 68 -6.52 21.11 2.99
CA ARG A 68 -5.68 19.95 2.74
C ARG A 68 -6.27 18.74 3.43
N THR A 69 -6.19 17.61 2.76
CA THR A 69 -6.53 16.33 3.37
C THR A 69 -5.35 15.38 3.23
N SER A 70 -5.12 14.57 4.25
CA SER A 70 -4.08 13.55 4.20
C SER A 70 -4.55 12.40 3.31
N VAL A 71 -3.70 11.97 2.40
CA VAL A 71 -3.93 10.80 1.57
C VAL A 71 -2.74 9.86 1.69
N TYR A 72 -2.96 8.60 1.37
CA TYR A 72 -1.97 7.55 1.56
C TYR A 72 -1.90 6.68 0.32
N ARG A 73 -0.69 6.37 -0.09
CA ARG A 73 -0.42 5.53 -1.25
C ARG A 73 0.59 4.45 -0.84
N ARG A 74 0.42 3.24 -1.37
CA ARG A 74 1.39 2.19 -1.07
C ARG A 74 2.74 2.51 -1.72
N ASN A 75 3.82 2.09 -1.07
CA ASN A 75 5.19 2.38 -1.48
C ASN A 75 5.79 1.30 -2.37
N PHE A 76 4.98 0.37 -2.87
CA PHE A 76 5.52 -0.79 -3.58
C PHE A 76 4.50 -1.33 -4.57
N ASP A 77 4.99 -2.02 -5.57
CA ASP A 77 4.21 -2.89 -6.43
C ASP A 77 4.56 -4.35 -6.17
N VAL A 78 5.77 -4.59 -5.68
CA VAL A 78 6.26 -5.94 -5.39
C VAL A 78 6.88 -5.96 -3.99
N ILE A 79 6.53 -6.98 -3.21
CA ILE A 79 7.18 -7.28 -1.95
C ILE A 79 7.92 -8.60 -2.12
N GLU A 80 9.21 -8.60 -1.84
CA GLU A 80 10.04 -9.80 -1.86
C GLU A 80 10.43 -10.14 -0.43
N ILE A 81 10.13 -11.35 0.00
CA ILE A 81 10.44 -11.85 1.34
C ILE A 81 11.40 -13.02 1.19
N GLU A 82 12.59 -12.90 1.78
CA GLU A 82 13.60 -13.95 1.76
C GLU A 82 13.82 -14.50 3.15
N PHE A 83 13.90 -15.84 3.23
CA PHE A 83 14.31 -16.55 4.43
C PHE A 83 15.67 -17.17 4.17
N GLU A 84 16.67 -16.81 4.98
CA GLU A 84 18.00 -17.38 4.89
C GLU A 84 18.43 -17.79 6.30
N GLY A 85 18.45 -19.12 6.55
CA GLY A 85 18.64 -19.62 7.91
C GLY A 85 17.53 -19.11 8.82
N GLU A 86 17.91 -18.42 9.88
CA GLU A 86 16.94 -17.78 10.80
C GLU A 86 16.63 -16.34 10.40
N ASP A 87 17.30 -15.80 9.39
CA ASP A 87 17.16 -14.43 8.99
C ASP A 87 16.02 -14.25 8.00
N VAL A 88 15.32 -13.14 8.13
CA VAL A 88 14.25 -12.76 7.22
C VAL A 88 14.53 -11.35 6.70
N SER A 89 14.45 -11.16 5.40
CA SER A 89 14.60 -9.84 4.80
C SER A 89 13.38 -9.53 3.92
N VAL A 90 13.01 -8.24 3.87
CA VAL A 90 11.90 -7.74 3.07
C VAL A 90 12.43 -6.62 2.18
N THR A 91 12.13 -6.74 0.89
CA THR A 91 12.47 -5.70 -0.09
C THR A 91 11.19 -5.20 -0.75
N LEU A 92 11.03 -3.88 -0.79
CA LEU A 92 9.91 -3.23 -1.47
C LEU A 92 10.40 -2.68 -2.79
N GLN A 93 9.67 -2.94 -3.88
CA GLN A 93 10.04 -2.47 -5.21
C GLN A 93 8.85 -1.78 -5.86
N GLU A 94 9.10 -0.66 -6.53
CA GLU A 94 8.12 -0.03 -7.40
C GLU A 94 8.48 -0.38 -8.84
N ARG A 95 7.47 -0.73 -9.63
CA ARG A 95 7.66 -0.97 -11.05
C ARG A 95 7.76 0.35 -11.79
N SER A 96 8.74 0.44 -12.69
CA SER A 96 8.81 1.58 -13.58
C SER A 96 7.67 1.51 -14.59
N PRO A 97 7.24 2.66 -15.16
CA PRO A 97 6.22 2.65 -16.22
C PRO A 97 6.58 1.75 -17.39
N VAL A 98 7.87 1.66 -17.73
CA VAL A 98 8.34 0.78 -18.80
C VAL A 98 8.15 -0.68 -18.44
N GLN A 99 8.51 -1.08 -17.22
CA GLN A 99 8.31 -2.45 -16.75
C GLN A 99 6.83 -2.83 -16.71
N ASN A 100 5.97 -1.93 -16.28
CA ASN A 100 4.53 -2.16 -16.25
C ASN A 100 3.98 -2.41 -17.65
N LYS A 101 4.44 -1.66 -18.64
CA LYS A 101 4.03 -1.87 -20.04
C LYS A 101 4.48 -3.21 -20.57
N LEU A 102 5.73 -3.61 -20.27
CA LEU A 102 6.26 -4.91 -20.69
C LEU A 102 5.50 -6.05 -20.02
N ASP A 103 5.21 -5.95 -18.75
CA ASP A 103 4.44 -6.97 -18.03
C ASP A 103 3.05 -7.13 -18.62
N ASN A 104 2.40 -6.03 -18.98
CA ASN A 104 1.08 -6.07 -19.60
C ASN A 104 1.11 -6.74 -20.97
N VAL A 105 2.14 -6.46 -21.77
CA VAL A 105 2.33 -7.09 -23.08
C VAL A 105 2.52 -8.59 -22.92
N TRP A 106 3.36 -9.02 -21.98
CA TRP A 106 3.57 -10.45 -21.70
C TRP A 106 2.29 -11.13 -21.24
N ARG A 107 1.51 -10.45 -20.41
CA ARG A 107 0.25 -11.00 -19.91
C ARG A 107 -0.75 -11.17 -21.05
N ASP A 108 -0.85 -10.21 -21.95
CA ASP A 108 -1.73 -10.29 -23.12
C ASP A 108 -1.32 -11.42 -24.07
N LEU A 109 -0.02 -11.63 -24.25
CA LEU A 109 0.49 -12.73 -25.07
C LEU A 109 0.21 -14.10 -24.44
N ALA A 110 0.26 -14.19 -23.11
CA ALA A 110 0.00 -15.42 -22.38
C ALA A 110 -1.48 -15.82 -22.42
N ASP A 111 -2.38 -14.85 -22.54
CA ASP A 111 -3.85 -15.08 -22.58
C ASP A 111 -4.35 -15.46 -23.95
N THR A 112 -3.52 -15.42 -24.97
CA THR A 112 -3.86 -15.87 -26.30
C THR A 112 -3.30 -17.25 -26.58
#